data_ea246be2078d4fab14c0d88fd3327403
#
_entry.id   ea246be2078d4fab14c0d88fd3327403
#
_cell.length_a   1.000
_cell.length_b   1.000
_cell.length_c   1.000
_cell.angle_alpha   90.00
_cell.angle_beta   90.00
_cell.angle_gamma   90.00
#
_symmetry.space_group_name_H-M   'P 1'
#
loop_
_entity.id
_entity.type
_entity.pdbx_description
1 polymer ?
#
loop_
_entity_poly.entity_id
_entity_poly.type
_entity_poly.pdbx_seq_one_letter_code
_entity_poly.pdbx_strand_id
1 'polypeptide(L)'
;AYVNLAFANRGDKELYAGSDVLATITMKAKENISTTDAKVIDLSKVTLIGPNYSTIESEVDTEVEIPDVPATEKKFGQADFDITMTNEKLTEDNTDDPNVNKLIQQNNYNGLFDGTFGRDFEFKWDISSNHVNGKLPDYIILPTTMHLALKNPEALNKVVVSNANEGNGYLNKVSAKLIYTDDTSSDEIKFETKQEKYTFEFAGDKAVKEVQITFLDAKSTSDVKNMLTLAELELSNLSNTPVTGITADPNNAKEMYVGTLADINATVQPDNATNKFFTVESSNQDVVKILTLADENGHPTYKARAMKEGKSTITLTAAGNKDAKATYEITVKAGVDISG
;
A
#
# COMPACT_ATOMS: atom_id res chain seq x y z
N ALA A 1 28.77 12.16 -8.64
CA ALA A 1 30.07 12.84 -8.54
C ALA A 1 30.31 13.18 -7.06
N TYR A 2 31.47 12.86 -6.54
CA TYR A 2 31.85 13.19 -5.17
C TYR A 2 32.67 14.47 -5.17
N VAL A 3 32.44 15.35 -4.21
CA VAL A 3 33.23 16.54 -3.97
C VAL A 3 33.83 16.40 -2.57
N ASN A 4 35.13 16.30 -2.50
CA ASN A 4 35.85 16.32 -1.23
C ASN A 4 36.32 17.76 -0.96
N LEU A 5 35.89 18.30 0.17
CA LEU A 5 36.34 19.60 0.64
C LEU A 5 37.24 19.40 1.86
N ALA A 6 38.41 19.95 1.81
CA ALA A 6 39.36 19.96 2.93
C ALA A 6 39.58 21.40 3.40
N PHE A 7 39.36 21.67 4.67
CA PHE A 7 39.67 22.93 5.31
C PHE A 7 40.79 22.68 6.31
N ALA A 8 41.86 23.44 6.22
CA ALA A 8 42.98 23.35 7.14
C ALA A 8 43.11 24.68 7.92
N ASN A 9 43.17 24.59 9.23
CA ASN A 9 43.55 25.75 10.04
C ASN A 9 45.09 25.93 9.97
N ARG A 10 45.51 27.14 9.79
CA ARG A 10 46.93 27.46 9.71
C ARG A 10 47.46 27.89 11.07
N GLY A 11 48.15 26.98 11.75
CA GLY A 11 48.88 27.26 12.97
C GLY A 11 48.10 27.12 14.27
N ASP A 12 48.55 27.75 15.26
CA ASP A 12 48.27 27.73 16.69
C ASP A 12 47.00 28.43 17.14
N LYS A 13 46.00 28.56 16.26
CA LYS A 13 44.68 29.10 16.65
C LYS A 13 43.80 27.98 17.21
N GLU A 14 43.08 28.32 18.28
CA GLU A 14 42.11 27.40 18.85
C GLU A 14 41.13 26.87 17.81
N LEU A 15 40.80 25.59 17.92
CA LEU A 15 39.74 24.97 17.13
C LEU A 15 38.44 25.71 17.39
N TYR A 16 37.76 26.03 16.33
CA TYR A 16 36.47 26.71 16.39
C TYR A 16 35.47 25.91 17.24
N ALA A 17 34.98 26.51 18.29
CA ALA A 17 33.94 25.94 19.17
C ALA A 17 32.68 26.78 19.02
N GLY A 18 31.87 26.45 17.98
CA GLY A 18 30.64 27.19 17.72
C GLY A 18 29.77 26.49 16.67
N SER A 19 28.59 27.02 16.47
CA SER A 19 27.57 26.51 15.51
C SER A 19 27.50 27.35 14.24
N ASP A 20 28.62 27.88 13.77
CA ASP A 20 28.66 28.75 12.59
C ASP A 20 28.91 27.97 11.28
N VAL A 21 28.62 28.62 10.17
CA VAL A 21 28.80 28.07 8.83
C VAL A 21 30.29 27.95 8.52
N LEU A 22 30.83 26.74 8.41
CA LEU A 22 32.20 26.48 8.03
C LEU A 22 32.47 26.71 6.53
N ALA A 23 31.50 26.41 5.70
CA ALA A 23 31.55 26.60 4.25
C ALA A 23 30.17 26.72 3.63
N THR A 24 30.08 27.50 2.56
CA THR A 24 28.91 27.56 1.69
C THR A 24 29.32 27.08 0.29
N ILE A 25 28.61 26.07 -0.21
CA ILE A 25 28.85 25.52 -1.56
C ILE A 25 27.76 26.02 -2.47
N THR A 26 28.12 26.78 -3.50
CA THR A 26 27.21 27.20 -4.55
C THR A 26 27.41 26.31 -5.78
N MET A 27 26.36 25.63 -6.22
CA MET A 27 26.39 24.78 -7.40
C MET A 27 25.45 25.30 -8.47
N LYS A 28 25.84 25.12 -9.73
CA LYS A 28 25.00 25.44 -10.89
C LYS A 28 24.70 24.15 -11.64
N ALA A 29 23.41 23.88 -11.84
CA ALA A 29 23.01 22.76 -12.69
C ALA A 29 23.44 23.02 -14.14
N LYS A 30 23.94 21.99 -14.80
CA LYS A 30 24.33 22.06 -16.22
C LYS A 30 23.14 21.98 -17.17
N GLU A 31 22.03 21.37 -16.70
CA GLU A 31 20.80 21.15 -17.45
C GLU A 31 19.59 21.45 -16.55
N ASN A 32 18.40 21.60 -17.14
CA ASN A 32 17.19 21.75 -16.37
C ASN A 32 16.92 20.47 -15.58
N ILE A 33 16.96 20.58 -14.25
CA ILE A 33 16.63 19.49 -13.33
C ILE A 33 15.11 19.52 -13.13
N SER A 34 14.44 18.39 -13.40
CA SER A 34 13.04 18.23 -13.03
C SER A 34 12.90 18.25 -11.50
N THR A 35 11.83 18.85 -10.99
CA THR A 35 11.54 18.88 -9.54
C THR A 35 11.34 17.48 -8.96
N THR A 36 11.03 16.49 -9.81
CA THR A 36 10.93 15.07 -9.45
C THR A 36 12.29 14.39 -9.35
N ASP A 37 13.34 14.99 -9.94
CA ASP A 37 14.71 14.46 -9.94
C ASP A 37 15.65 15.27 -9.02
N ALA A 38 15.11 16.15 -8.19
CA ALA A 38 15.88 16.93 -7.24
C ALA A 38 16.59 16.00 -6.24
N LYS A 39 17.83 15.67 -6.52
CA LYS A 39 18.68 14.97 -5.57
C LYS A 39 19.24 16.00 -4.59
N VAL A 40 18.88 15.82 -3.34
CA VAL A 40 19.47 16.56 -2.22
C VAL A 40 20.97 16.22 -2.17
N ILE A 41 21.80 17.22 -1.90
CA ILE A 41 23.23 16.99 -1.62
C ILE A 41 23.29 16.34 -0.25
N ASP A 42 23.65 15.07 -0.23
CA ASP A 42 23.85 14.33 1.00
C ASP A 42 25.25 14.61 1.57
N LEU A 43 25.30 15.15 2.78
CA LEU A 43 26.52 15.34 3.58
C LEU A 43 26.63 14.15 4.55
N SER A 44 27.06 13.01 4.05
CA SER A 44 27.07 11.76 4.81
C SER A 44 28.16 11.70 5.89
N LYS A 45 29.23 12.50 5.76
CA LYS A 45 30.35 12.43 6.69
C LYS A 45 31.12 13.74 6.79
N VAL A 46 31.37 14.19 8.00
CA VAL A 46 32.33 15.28 8.30
C VAL A 46 33.46 14.71 9.14
N THR A 47 34.70 14.86 8.64
CA THR A 47 35.89 14.47 9.38
C THR A 47 36.62 15.74 9.82
N LEU A 48 36.72 15.95 11.13
CA LEU A 48 37.54 17.01 11.70
C LEU A 48 38.90 16.44 12.09
N ILE A 49 39.98 17.09 11.65
CA ILE A 49 41.33 16.72 12.02
C ILE A 49 41.82 17.71 13.05
N GLY A 50 41.99 17.24 14.28
CA GLY A 50 42.52 18.03 15.38
C GLY A 50 44.04 18.13 15.40
N PRO A 51 44.61 18.85 16.37
CA PRO A 51 46.04 18.85 16.59
C PRO A 51 46.53 17.41 16.85
N ASN A 52 47.74 17.13 16.42
CA ASN A 52 48.35 15.78 16.48
C ASN A 52 47.69 14.73 15.57
N TYR A 53 47.03 15.16 14.49
CA TYR A 53 46.33 14.25 13.52
C TYR A 53 45.21 13.41 14.11
N SER A 54 44.70 13.77 15.26
CA SER A 54 43.46 13.15 15.77
C SER A 54 42.31 13.47 14.83
N THR A 55 41.52 12.46 14.46
CA THR A 55 40.34 12.61 13.61
C THR A 55 39.08 12.45 14.43
N ILE A 56 38.17 13.38 14.31
CA ILE A 56 36.79 13.25 14.82
C ILE A 56 35.90 13.10 13.61
N GLU A 57 35.28 11.92 13.46
CA GLU A 57 34.29 11.68 12.46
C GLU A 57 32.91 11.98 13.08
N SER A 58 32.12 12.76 12.41
CA SER A 58 30.74 13.08 12.84
C SER A 58 29.78 12.74 11.72
N GLU A 59 28.76 11.98 12.05
CA GLU A 59 27.62 11.78 11.16
C GLU A 59 26.77 13.04 11.17
N VAL A 60 26.23 13.39 10.04
CA VAL A 60 25.37 14.57 9.84
C VAL A 60 23.92 14.13 9.90
N ASP A 61 23.12 14.85 10.65
CA ASP A 61 21.68 14.69 10.66
C ASP A 61 21.12 15.10 9.31
N THR A 62 20.43 14.17 8.65
CA THR A 62 19.81 14.39 7.34
C THR A 62 18.29 14.33 7.50
N GLU A 63 17.58 15.18 6.80
CA GLU A 63 16.14 15.09 6.73
C GLU A 63 15.79 13.96 5.75
N VAL A 64 15.37 12.82 6.29
CA VAL A 64 14.95 11.65 5.52
C VAL A 64 13.45 11.50 5.69
N GLU A 65 12.72 11.55 4.57
CA GLU A 65 11.29 11.27 4.59
C GLU A 65 11.04 9.80 4.92
N ILE A 66 10.03 9.56 5.75
CA ILE A 66 9.55 8.20 6.01
C ILE A 66 8.74 7.78 4.78
N PRO A 67 9.14 6.69 4.10
CA PRO A 67 8.41 6.25 2.93
C PRO A 67 6.96 5.90 3.26
N ASP A 68 6.03 6.39 2.44
CA ASP A 68 4.69 5.82 2.39
C ASP A 68 4.79 4.49 1.64
N VAL A 69 4.46 3.40 2.33
CA VAL A 69 4.45 2.06 1.74
C VAL A 69 3.01 1.73 1.39
N PRO A 70 2.61 1.89 0.12
CA PRO A 70 1.26 1.58 -0.30
C PRO A 70 0.99 0.08 -0.19
N ALA A 71 -0.28 -0.26 0.00
CA ALA A 71 -0.73 -1.63 -0.12
C ALA A 71 -0.34 -2.20 -1.49
N THR A 72 0.14 -3.43 -1.51
CA THR A 72 0.43 -4.11 -2.78
C THR A 72 -0.87 -4.62 -3.38
N GLU A 73 -1.16 -4.26 -4.63
CA GLU A 73 -2.34 -4.76 -5.35
C GLU A 73 -1.91 -5.80 -6.38
N LYS A 74 -2.39 -7.04 -6.23
CA LYS A 74 -2.34 -8.07 -7.26
C LYS A 74 -3.67 -8.06 -8.00
N LYS A 75 -3.66 -7.78 -9.31
CA LYS A 75 -4.85 -7.82 -10.17
C LYS A 75 -5.00 -9.19 -10.83
N PHE A 76 -6.25 -9.59 -11.02
CA PHE A 76 -6.64 -10.81 -11.73
C PHE A 76 -7.30 -10.43 -13.05
N GLY A 77 -6.94 -11.14 -14.11
CA GLY A 77 -7.53 -10.99 -15.43
C GLY A 77 -8.46 -12.13 -15.80
N GLN A 78 -9.10 -12.05 -16.97
CA GLN A 78 -9.99 -13.11 -17.45
C GLN A 78 -9.33 -14.49 -17.48
N ALA A 79 -8.04 -14.57 -17.81
CA ALA A 79 -7.30 -15.82 -17.91
C ALA A 79 -7.20 -16.60 -16.59
N ASP A 80 -7.39 -15.92 -15.45
CA ASP A 80 -7.30 -16.50 -14.12
C ASP A 80 -8.58 -17.22 -13.69
N PHE A 81 -9.68 -17.06 -14.47
CA PHE A 81 -10.99 -17.57 -14.11
C PHE A 81 -11.58 -18.50 -15.18
N ASP A 82 -12.34 -19.48 -14.70
CA ASP A 82 -13.40 -20.12 -15.48
C ASP A 82 -14.72 -19.44 -15.11
N ILE A 83 -15.38 -18.84 -16.13
CA ILE A 83 -16.56 -17.99 -15.92
C ILE A 83 -17.81 -18.74 -16.39
N THR A 84 -18.77 -18.85 -15.48
CA THR A 84 -20.10 -19.44 -15.79
C THR A 84 -21.19 -18.54 -15.21
N MET A 85 -22.42 -18.75 -15.64
CA MET A 85 -23.58 -18.02 -15.10
C MET A 85 -24.73 -18.98 -14.80
N THR A 86 -25.47 -18.68 -13.75
CA THR A 86 -26.67 -19.47 -13.36
C THR A 86 -27.85 -18.55 -13.08
N ASN A 87 -29.03 -19.06 -13.37
CA ASN A 87 -30.29 -18.38 -13.04
C ASN A 87 -31.32 -19.43 -12.59
N GLU A 88 -31.77 -19.34 -11.35
CA GLU A 88 -32.68 -20.29 -10.72
C GLU A 88 -34.07 -20.34 -11.38
N LYS A 89 -34.47 -19.29 -12.10
CA LYS A 89 -35.73 -19.20 -12.80
C LYS A 89 -35.70 -19.85 -14.20
N LEU A 90 -34.53 -20.14 -14.72
CA LEU A 90 -34.34 -20.77 -16.00
C LEU A 90 -33.98 -22.23 -15.77
N THR A 91 -34.97 -23.11 -15.89
CA THR A 91 -34.80 -24.55 -15.78
C THR A 91 -35.13 -25.21 -17.13
N GLU A 92 -34.71 -26.44 -17.32
CA GLU A 92 -35.03 -27.23 -18.53
C GLU A 92 -36.51 -27.35 -18.74
N ASP A 93 -37.31 -27.35 -17.66
CA ASP A 93 -38.75 -27.47 -17.70
C ASP A 93 -39.49 -26.22 -18.18
N ASN A 94 -38.86 -25.03 -18.11
CA ASN A 94 -39.50 -23.76 -18.42
C ASN A 94 -38.85 -22.98 -19.56
N THR A 95 -37.91 -23.58 -20.28
CA THR A 95 -37.31 -23.00 -21.49
C THR A 95 -37.42 -24.00 -22.64
N ASP A 96 -37.56 -23.49 -23.87
CA ASP A 96 -37.53 -24.28 -25.09
C ASP A 96 -36.09 -24.50 -25.61
N ASP A 97 -35.11 -23.94 -24.94
CA ASP A 97 -33.70 -24.05 -25.30
C ASP A 97 -33.04 -25.22 -24.55
N PRO A 98 -32.67 -26.32 -25.23
CA PRO A 98 -31.99 -27.43 -24.60
C PRO A 98 -30.60 -27.07 -24.07
N ASN A 99 -30.15 -25.82 -24.28
CA ASN A 99 -28.89 -25.29 -23.83
C ASN A 99 -29.05 -24.17 -22.78
N VAL A 100 -30.10 -24.23 -21.98
CA VAL A 100 -30.35 -23.21 -20.92
C VAL A 100 -29.13 -22.89 -20.09
N ASN A 101 -28.31 -23.88 -19.77
CA ASN A 101 -27.03 -23.70 -19.12
C ASN A 101 -25.91 -23.13 -20.05
N LYS A 102 -26.17 -23.04 -21.36
CA LYS A 102 -25.28 -22.33 -22.31
C LYS A 102 -25.74 -20.91 -22.57
N LEU A 103 -26.72 -20.46 -21.83
CA LEU A 103 -27.39 -19.19 -21.95
C LEU A 103 -26.47 -18.00 -22.06
N ILE A 104 -25.26 -18.12 -21.56
CA ILE A 104 -24.34 -17.02 -21.46
C ILE A 104 -22.91 -17.50 -21.62
N GLN A 105 -22.73 -18.46 -22.46
CA GLN A 105 -21.42 -18.65 -23.09
C GLN A 105 -21.30 -17.66 -24.26
N GLN A 106 -21.35 -16.38 -23.96
CA GLN A 106 -20.62 -15.44 -24.78
C GLN A 106 -19.15 -15.80 -24.56
N ASN A 107 -18.55 -16.39 -25.55
CA ASN A 107 -17.21 -16.98 -25.49
C ASN A 107 -16.09 -15.94 -25.29
N ASN A 108 -16.43 -14.71 -24.95
CA ASN A 108 -15.48 -13.62 -24.83
C ASN A 108 -15.90 -12.61 -23.77
N TYR A 109 -15.35 -12.78 -22.57
CA TYR A 109 -15.47 -11.81 -21.48
C TYR A 109 -14.31 -10.78 -21.48
N ASN A 110 -13.49 -10.74 -22.54
CA ASN A 110 -12.33 -9.85 -22.59
C ASN A 110 -12.70 -8.38 -22.34
N GLY A 111 -13.82 -7.93 -22.85
CA GLY A 111 -14.30 -6.58 -22.62
C GLY A 111 -14.66 -6.24 -21.17
N LEU A 112 -14.76 -7.24 -20.27
CA LEU A 112 -14.96 -7.03 -18.84
C LEU A 112 -13.64 -6.92 -18.05
N PHE A 113 -12.48 -7.13 -18.69
CA PHE A 113 -11.19 -7.20 -18.01
C PHE A 113 -10.11 -6.42 -18.78
N ASP A 114 -10.48 -5.51 -19.66
CA ASP A 114 -9.52 -4.83 -20.54
C ASP A 114 -9.11 -3.44 -20.02
N GLY A 115 -9.70 -3.00 -18.91
CA GLY A 115 -9.41 -1.71 -18.29
C GLY A 115 -10.07 -0.52 -18.98
N THR A 116 -10.99 -0.75 -19.93
CA THR A 116 -11.70 0.31 -20.64
C THR A 116 -13.15 0.42 -20.18
N PHE A 117 -13.62 1.65 -20.01
CA PHE A 117 -14.97 1.96 -19.52
C PHE A 117 -15.87 2.56 -20.61
N GLY A 118 -15.51 2.34 -21.87
CA GLY A 118 -16.19 2.88 -23.02
C GLY A 118 -17.36 2.02 -23.49
N ARG A 119 -18.20 2.61 -24.39
CA ARG A 119 -19.34 1.94 -24.97
C ARG A 119 -18.97 0.79 -25.91
N ASP A 120 -17.83 0.90 -26.54
CA ASP A 120 -17.39 -0.09 -27.56
C ASP A 120 -16.89 -1.41 -26.97
N PHE A 121 -16.69 -1.44 -25.65
CA PHE A 121 -16.19 -2.59 -24.91
C PHE A 121 -17.18 -3.10 -23.86
N GLU A 122 -18.49 -2.85 -24.07
CA GLU A 122 -19.55 -3.27 -23.16
C GLU A 122 -19.75 -4.77 -23.22
N PHE A 123 -19.78 -5.42 -22.04
CA PHE A 123 -20.36 -6.74 -21.92
C PHE A 123 -21.87 -6.61 -22.04
N LYS A 124 -22.42 -7.13 -23.13
CA LYS A 124 -23.85 -7.18 -23.36
C LYS A 124 -24.31 -8.60 -23.07
N TRP A 125 -25.07 -8.71 -21.99
CA TRP A 125 -25.78 -9.93 -21.73
C TRP A 125 -27.15 -9.85 -22.40
N ASP A 126 -27.27 -10.52 -23.54
CA ASP A 126 -28.50 -10.64 -24.29
C ASP A 126 -29.13 -12.01 -24.04
N ILE A 127 -30.25 -12.01 -23.32
CA ILE A 127 -31.07 -13.19 -23.07
C ILE A 127 -32.24 -13.31 -24.08
N SER A 128 -32.28 -12.47 -25.10
CA SER A 128 -33.35 -12.43 -26.08
C SER A 128 -33.52 -13.72 -26.91
N SER A 129 -32.44 -14.51 -27.00
CA SER A 129 -32.48 -15.81 -27.68
C SER A 129 -33.13 -16.93 -26.87
N ASN A 130 -33.43 -16.68 -25.61
CA ASN A 130 -33.95 -17.72 -24.70
C ASN A 130 -35.44 -17.56 -24.48
N HIS A 131 -36.16 -18.59 -24.83
CA HIS A 131 -37.58 -18.64 -24.59
C HIS A 131 -37.89 -19.18 -23.20
N VAL A 132 -38.82 -18.57 -22.50
CA VAL A 132 -39.37 -19.05 -21.25
C VAL A 132 -40.84 -19.37 -21.50
N ASN A 133 -41.22 -20.65 -21.35
CA ASN A 133 -42.56 -21.14 -21.67
C ASN A 133 -42.99 -20.79 -23.12
N GLY A 134 -42.11 -21.01 -24.09
CA GLY A 134 -42.37 -20.75 -25.51
C GLY A 134 -42.45 -19.29 -25.93
N LYS A 135 -41.99 -18.33 -25.07
CA LYS A 135 -41.99 -16.91 -25.36
C LYS A 135 -40.68 -16.28 -25.01
N LEU A 136 -40.25 -15.33 -25.84
CA LEU A 136 -39.14 -14.45 -25.51
C LEU A 136 -39.51 -13.59 -24.29
N PRO A 137 -38.67 -13.50 -23.27
CA PRO A 137 -38.94 -12.61 -22.15
C PRO A 137 -38.82 -11.16 -22.60
N ASP A 138 -39.77 -10.35 -22.19
CA ASP A 138 -39.78 -8.88 -22.43
C ASP A 138 -38.84 -8.11 -21.48
N TYR A 139 -38.10 -8.82 -20.63
CA TYR A 139 -37.29 -8.21 -19.58
C TYR A 139 -36.11 -9.14 -19.23
N ILE A 140 -35.09 -8.57 -18.61
CA ILE A 140 -33.95 -9.32 -18.06
C ILE A 140 -34.45 -10.25 -16.96
N ILE A 141 -34.11 -11.54 -17.07
CA ILE A 141 -34.45 -12.53 -16.03
C ILE A 141 -33.45 -12.43 -14.90
N LEU A 142 -33.87 -11.89 -13.78
CA LEU A 142 -33.08 -11.71 -12.57
C LEU A 142 -33.74 -12.39 -11.36
N PRO A 143 -32.99 -12.79 -10.35
CA PRO A 143 -31.52 -12.67 -10.24
C PRO A 143 -30.76 -13.64 -11.13
N THR A 144 -29.58 -13.25 -11.54
CA THR A 144 -28.60 -14.10 -12.22
C THR A 144 -27.25 -13.98 -11.56
N THR A 145 -26.59 -15.09 -11.35
CA THR A 145 -25.27 -15.13 -10.70
C THR A 145 -24.18 -15.46 -11.70
N MET A 146 -23.16 -14.61 -11.74
CA MET A 146 -21.89 -14.86 -12.39
C MET A 146 -20.95 -15.55 -11.40
N HIS A 147 -20.43 -16.68 -11.81
CA HIS A 147 -19.48 -17.51 -11.08
C HIS A 147 -18.09 -17.36 -11.72
N LEU A 148 -17.14 -16.82 -10.98
CA LEU A 148 -15.75 -16.68 -11.40
C LEU A 148 -14.92 -17.65 -10.57
N ALA A 149 -14.75 -18.88 -11.08
CA ALA A 149 -13.94 -19.91 -10.43
C ALA A 149 -12.46 -19.67 -10.71
N LEU A 150 -11.65 -19.46 -9.68
CA LEU A 150 -10.21 -19.27 -9.82
C LEU A 150 -9.55 -20.60 -10.22
N LYS A 151 -8.81 -20.59 -11.32
CA LYS A 151 -8.02 -21.76 -11.77
C LYS A 151 -6.93 -22.12 -10.76
N ASN A 152 -6.39 -21.12 -10.10
CA ASN A 152 -5.43 -21.27 -9.01
C ASN A 152 -5.98 -20.51 -7.80
N PRO A 153 -6.56 -21.20 -6.81
CA PRO A 153 -7.10 -20.54 -5.61
C PRO A 153 -6.02 -19.75 -4.85
N GLU A 154 -6.30 -18.49 -4.60
CA GLU A 154 -5.42 -17.60 -3.86
C GLU A 154 -6.22 -16.47 -3.19
N ALA A 155 -5.56 -15.65 -2.36
CA ALA A 155 -6.23 -14.54 -1.69
C ALA A 155 -6.74 -13.51 -2.71
N LEU A 156 -8.02 -13.12 -2.57
CA LEU A 156 -8.71 -12.08 -3.32
C LEU A 156 -9.67 -11.40 -2.35
N ASN A 157 -9.61 -10.08 -2.24
CA ASN A 157 -10.40 -9.36 -1.24
C ASN A 157 -11.09 -8.10 -1.77
N LYS A 158 -10.94 -7.79 -3.06
CA LYS A 158 -11.61 -6.65 -3.69
C LYS A 158 -12.19 -7.04 -5.04
N VAL A 159 -13.45 -6.69 -5.23
CA VAL A 159 -14.19 -6.86 -6.48
C VAL A 159 -14.85 -5.54 -6.82
N VAL A 160 -14.68 -5.06 -8.05
CA VAL A 160 -15.34 -3.86 -8.56
C VAL A 160 -16.15 -4.23 -9.79
N VAL A 161 -17.43 -3.89 -9.76
CA VAL A 161 -18.35 -4.04 -10.90
C VAL A 161 -18.70 -2.64 -11.39
N SER A 162 -18.38 -2.34 -12.64
CA SER A 162 -18.63 -1.01 -13.22
C SER A 162 -19.78 -1.07 -14.21
N ASN A 163 -20.73 -0.15 -14.04
CA ASN A 163 -21.76 0.10 -15.04
C ASN A 163 -21.19 0.77 -16.27
N ALA A 164 -21.74 0.48 -17.44
CA ALA A 164 -21.46 1.26 -18.63
C ALA A 164 -22.07 2.68 -18.49
N ASN A 165 -21.33 3.70 -18.93
CA ASN A 165 -21.81 5.07 -18.89
C ASN A 165 -22.99 5.27 -19.85
N GLU A 166 -22.98 4.56 -20.97
CA GLU A 166 -24.03 4.56 -21.98
C GLU A 166 -24.29 3.11 -22.39
N GLY A 167 -25.52 2.70 -22.44
CA GLY A 167 -25.89 1.34 -22.84
C GLY A 167 -27.39 1.11 -22.80
N ASN A 168 -27.81 -0.07 -23.27
CA ASN A 168 -29.21 -0.43 -23.34
C ASN A 168 -29.83 -0.82 -21.98
N GLY A 169 -28.97 -0.98 -20.97
CA GLY A 169 -29.41 -1.27 -19.62
C GLY A 169 -28.25 -1.11 -18.62
N TYR A 170 -28.58 -0.77 -17.41
CA TYR A 170 -27.61 -0.63 -16.33
C TYR A 170 -28.01 -1.44 -15.10
N LEU A 171 -27.03 -1.87 -14.38
CA LEU A 171 -27.18 -2.56 -13.09
C LEU A 171 -27.65 -1.57 -12.03
N ASN A 172 -28.71 -1.96 -11.31
CA ASN A 172 -29.31 -1.15 -10.24
C ASN A 172 -29.01 -1.73 -8.87
N LYS A 173 -29.10 -3.07 -8.75
CA LYS A 173 -28.78 -3.79 -7.52
C LYS A 173 -27.90 -4.99 -7.81
N VAL A 174 -26.91 -5.16 -6.97
CA VAL A 174 -25.93 -6.24 -7.11
C VAL A 174 -25.43 -6.69 -5.75
N SER A 175 -25.11 -7.98 -5.62
CA SER A 175 -24.39 -8.51 -4.47
C SER A 175 -23.16 -9.31 -4.90
N ALA A 176 -22.22 -9.43 -4.00
CA ALA A 176 -21.08 -10.32 -4.19
C ALA A 176 -20.72 -11.04 -2.88
N LYS A 177 -20.16 -12.25 -3.03
CA LYS A 177 -19.57 -13.03 -1.95
C LYS A 177 -18.41 -13.86 -2.49
N LEU A 178 -17.53 -14.24 -1.60
CA LEU A 178 -16.39 -15.11 -1.87
C LEU A 178 -16.67 -16.52 -1.34
N ILE A 179 -16.29 -17.54 -2.09
CA ILE A 179 -16.28 -18.93 -1.65
C ILE A 179 -14.82 -19.35 -1.48
N TYR A 180 -14.49 -19.85 -0.31
CA TYR A 180 -13.13 -20.23 0.04
C TYR A 180 -12.83 -21.69 -0.25
N THR A 181 -11.56 -22.05 -0.24
CA THR A 181 -11.11 -23.45 -0.50
C THR A 181 -11.56 -24.44 0.57
N ASP A 182 -11.93 -23.97 1.77
CA ASP A 182 -12.49 -24.77 2.86
C ASP A 182 -14.01 -24.94 2.78
N ASP A 183 -14.64 -24.57 1.65
CA ASP A 183 -16.07 -24.56 1.40
C ASP A 183 -16.90 -23.58 2.26
N THR A 184 -16.24 -22.76 3.07
CA THR A 184 -16.91 -21.62 3.73
C THR A 184 -17.06 -20.44 2.78
N SER A 185 -17.87 -19.45 3.14
CA SER A 185 -18.04 -18.23 2.37
C SER A 185 -17.79 -16.98 3.23
N SER A 186 -17.49 -15.87 2.56
CA SER A 186 -17.61 -14.55 3.18
C SER A 186 -19.09 -14.22 3.45
N ASP A 187 -19.33 -13.17 4.23
CA ASP A 187 -20.62 -12.50 4.23
C ASP A 187 -20.92 -11.96 2.82
N GLU A 188 -22.19 -11.94 2.47
CA GLU A 188 -22.67 -11.32 1.22
C GLU A 188 -22.74 -9.80 1.40
N ILE A 189 -22.04 -9.08 0.54
CA ILE A 189 -22.13 -7.61 0.48
C ILE A 189 -23.10 -7.24 -0.62
N LYS A 190 -24.04 -6.32 -0.35
CA LYS A 190 -25.13 -5.96 -1.25
C LYS A 190 -25.24 -4.45 -1.43
N PHE A 191 -25.47 -4.04 -2.67
CA PHE A 191 -25.84 -2.68 -3.05
C PHE A 191 -27.27 -2.65 -3.54
N GLU A 192 -28.10 -1.80 -2.91
CA GLU A 192 -29.55 -1.69 -3.17
C GLU A 192 -29.92 -0.50 -4.06
N THR A 193 -28.92 0.30 -4.49
CA THR A 193 -29.15 1.48 -5.34
C THR A 193 -28.10 1.57 -6.44
N LYS A 194 -28.48 2.16 -7.57
CA LYS A 194 -27.58 2.39 -8.70
C LYS A 194 -26.34 3.16 -8.29
N GLN A 195 -25.19 2.64 -8.75
CA GLN A 195 -23.89 3.31 -8.67
C GLN A 195 -23.19 3.22 -10.03
N GLU A 196 -22.20 4.07 -10.28
CA GLU A 196 -21.31 3.94 -11.44
C GLU A 196 -20.36 2.75 -11.27
N LYS A 197 -19.84 2.60 -10.03
CA LYS A 197 -18.98 1.49 -9.62
C LYS A 197 -19.45 0.92 -8.29
N TYR A 198 -19.59 -0.37 -8.23
CA TYR A 198 -19.88 -1.14 -7.02
C TYR A 198 -18.58 -1.75 -6.52
N THR A 199 -18.05 -1.25 -5.41
CA THR A 199 -16.80 -1.75 -4.82
C THR A 199 -17.11 -2.63 -3.62
N PHE A 200 -16.79 -3.91 -3.72
CA PHE A 200 -16.92 -4.91 -2.67
C PHE A 200 -15.54 -5.14 -2.07
N GLU A 201 -15.41 -4.88 -0.78
CA GLU A 201 -14.17 -5.12 -0.01
C GLU A 201 -14.46 -6.19 1.03
N PHE A 202 -13.72 -7.27 0.98
CA PHE A 202 -13.86 -8.42 1.87
C PHE A 202 -12.72 -8.46 2.87
N ALA A 203 -13.02 -8.88 4.09
CA ALA A 203 -11.98 -9.13 5.07
C ALA A 203 -11.27 -10.45 4.77
N GLY A 204 -9.97 -10.48 5.01
CA GLY A 204 -9.23 -11.71 5.11
C GLY A 204 -8.24 -12.00 3.99
N ASP A 205 -7.49 -13.04 4.26
CA ASP A 205 -6.34 -13.54 3.51
C ASP A 205 -6.54 -15.02 3.09
N LYS A 206 -7.78 -15.52 3.25
CA LYS A 206 -8.11 -16.89 2.87
C LYS A 206 -8.02 -17.07 1.36
N ALA A 207 -7.57 -18.24 0.94
CA ALA A 207 -7.60 -18.61 -0.46
C ALA A 207 -9.03 -18.74 -0.98
N VAL A 208 -9.38 -17.93 -1.97
CA VAL A 208 -10.66 -17.92 -2.66
C VAL A 208 -10.63 -18.91 -3.81
N LYS A 209 -11.64 -19.76 -3.89
CA LYS A 209 -11.82 -20.67 -5.04
C LYS A 209 -12.81 -20.12 -6.06
N GLU A 210 -13.75 -19.27 -5.63
CA GLU A 210 -14.78 -18.70 -6.50
C GLU A 210 -15.27 -17.36 -5.98
N VAL A 211 -15.48 -16.41 -6.90
CA VAL A 211 -16.21 -15.17 -6.65
C VAL A 211 -17.59 -15.30 -7.26
N GLN A 212 -18.64 -15.04 -6.49
CA GLN A 212 -20.03 -15.02 -6.96
C GLN A 212 -20.53 -13.58 -6.98
N ILE A 213 -20.95 -13.12 -8.16
CA ILE A 213 -21.57 -11.79 -8.35
C ILE A 213 -23.01 -12.01 -8.80
N THR A 214 -23.96 -11.59 -7.98
CA THR A 214 -25.40 -11.78 -8.29
C THR A 214 -26.01 -10.45 -8.73
N PHE A 215 -26.43 -10.39 -9.99
CA PHE A 215 -27.20 -9.29 -10.55
C PHE A 215 -28.65 -9.42 -10.08
N LEU A 216 -29.07 -8.50 -9.22
CA LEU A 216 -30.36 -8.58 -8.52
C LEU A 216 -31.44 -7.76 -9.20
N ASP A 217 -31.08 -6.59 -9.74
CA ASP A 217 -31.98 -5.69 -10.42
C ASP A 217 -31.24 -4.87 -11.48
N ALA A 218 -31.84 -4.70 -12.64
CA ALA A 218 -31.30 -3.90 -13.72
C ALA A 218 -32.44 -3.11 -14.39
N LYS A 219 -32.10 -1.94 -14.91
CA LYS A 219 -33.05 -1.07 -15.60
C LYS A 219 -32.61 -0.86 -17.03
N SER A 220 -33.47 -1.18 -17.98
CA SER A 220 -33.29 -0.86 -19.39
C SER A 220 -33.50 0.63 -19.65
N THR A 221 -32.69 1.20 -20.54
CA THR A 221 -32.78 2.59 -20.99
C THR A 221 -33.39 2.72 -22.38
N SER A 222 -33.62 1.61 -23.06
CA SER A 222 -34.13 1.54 -24.44
C SER A 222 -35.35 0.63 -24.54
N ASP A 223 -35.89 0.51 -25.75
CA ASP A 223 -36.95 -0.46 -26.07
C ASP A 223 -36.48 -1.92 -25.95
N VAL A 224 -35.18 -2.14 -25.86
CA VAL A 224 -34.56 -3.44 -25.63
C VAL A 224 -34.54 -3.71 -24.12
N LYS A 225 -35.56 -4.37 -23.61
CA LYS A 225 -35.80 -4.57 -22.16
C LYS A 225 -35.00 -5.72 -21.54
N ASN A 226 -34.30 -6.50 -22.34
CA ASN A 226 -33.65 -7.77 -21.95
C ASN A 226 -32.12 -7.71 -22.00
N MET A 227 -31.54 -6.50 -21.95
CA MET A 227 -30.08 -6.33 -21.98
C MET A 227 -29.58 -5.69 -20.70
N LEU A 228 -28.45 -6.20 -20.22
CA LEU A 228 -27.63 -5.61 -19.16
C LEU A 228 -26.26 -5.30 -19.74
N THR A 229 -25.81 -4.06 -19.56
CA THR A 229 -24.50 -3.63 -20.02
C THR A 229 -23.63 -3.30 -18.82
N LEU A 230 -22.50 -3.99 -18.73
CA LEU A 230 -21.42 -3.71 -17.78
C LEU A 230 -20.23 -3.15 -18.55
N ALA A 231 -19.46 -2.28 -17.93
CA ALA A 231 -18.25 -1.76 -18.52
C ALA A 231 -17.01 -2.57 -18.15
N GLU A 232 -16.85 -2.92 -16.87
CA GLU A 232 -15.61 -3.51 -16.39
C GLU A 232 -15.84 -4.33 -15.11
N LEU A 233 -15.04 -5.39 -14.96
CA LEU A 233 -14.84 -6.13 -13.72
C LEU A 233 -13.38 -6.04 -13.32
N GLU A 234 -13.12 -5.47 -12.15
CA GLU A 234 -11.79 -5.44 -11.56
C GLU A 234 -11.77 -6.35 -10.33
N LEU A 235 -10.93 -7.35 -10.35
CA LEU A 235 -10.72 -8.26 -9.22
C LEU A 235 -9.28 -8.15 -8.77
N SER A 236 -9.08 -7.97 -7.47
CA SER A 236 -7.74 -7.82 -6.92
C SER A 236 -7.61 -8.32 -5.49
N ASN A 237 -6.37 -8.56 -5.09
CA ASN A 237 -5.97 -8.73 -3.72
C ASN A 237 -5.17 -7.51 -3.28
N LEU A 238 -5.73 -6.73 -2.36
CA LEU A 238 -5.03 -5.66 -1.67
C LEU A 238 -4.36 -6.26 -0.44
N SER A 239 -3.05 -6.42 -0.49
CA SER A 239 -2.25 -6.86 0.66
C SER A 239 -1.84 -5.64 1.48
N ASN A 240 -2.59 -5.38 2.53
CA ASN A 240 -2.24 -4.39 3.54
C ASN A 240 -2.34 -5.05 4.92
N THR A 241 -1.18 -5.39 5.47
CA THR A 241 -1.12 -5.88 6.85
C THR A 241 -0.86 -4.68 7.76
N PRO A 242 -1.86 -4.25 8.55
CA PRO A 242 -1.71 -3.10 9.41
C PRO A 242 -0.71 -3.36 10.54
N VAL A 243 -0.06 -2.28 10.95
CA VAL A 243 0.81 -2.31 12.15
C VAL A 243 -0.06 -2.41 13.40
N THR A 244 0.23 -3.40 14.24
CA THR A 244 -0.46 -3.61 15.52
C THR A 244 0.38 -3.19 16.73
N GLY A 245 1.71 -3.05 16.57
CA GLY A 245 2.60 -2.70 17.66
C GLY A 245 4.00 -2.35 17.19
N ILE A 246 4.79 -1.80 18.13
CA ILE A 246 6.22 -1.57 17.99
C ILE A 246 6.91 -1.85 19.32
N THR A 247 8.11 -2.42 19.28
CA THR A 247 8.94 -2.65 20.46
C THR A 247 10.35 -2.12 20.22
N ALA A 248 10.94 -1.52 21.24
CA ALA A 248 12.35 -1.13 21.21
C ALA A 248 13.24 -2.37 21.24
N ASP A 249 14.33 -2.37 20.48
CA ASP A 249 15.32 -3.43 20.54
C ASP A 249 15.93 -3.46 21.96
N PRO A 250 16.00 -4.64 22.61
CA PRO A 250 16.59 -4.76 23.94
C PRO A 250 18.07 -4.36 24.00
N ASN A 251 18.78 -4.39 22.85
CA ASN A 251 20.18 -4.02 22.74
C ASN A 251 20.39 -2.51 22.53
N ASN A 252 19.33 -1.71 22.40
CA ASN A 252 19.46 -0.25 22.38
C ASN A 252 20.18 0.24 23.62
N ALA A 253 21.11 1.18 23.46
CA ALA A 253 21.90 1.72 24.56
C ALA A 253 20.98 2.38 25.60
N LYS A 254 21.10 1.95 26.87
CA LYS A 254 20.42 2.54 28.03
C LYS A 254 21.34 3.48 28.81
N GLU A 255 22.62 3.39 28.55
CA GLU A 255 23.68 4.19 29.16
C GLU A 255 24.67 4.59 28.09
N MET A 256 25.05 5.86 28.06
CA MET A 256 25.98 6.44 27.09
C MET A 256 26.90 7.41 27.80
N TYR A 257 28.04 7.74 27.16
CA TYR A 257 28.95 8.80 27.62
C TYR A 257 28.88 9.99 26.67
N VAL A 258 29.02 11.20 27.20
CA VAL A 258 29.04 12.43 26.40
C VAL A 258 29.98 12.27 25.19
N GLY A 259 29.51 12.60 24.00
CA GLY A 259 30.25 12.50 22.73
C GLY A 259 30.08 11.19 22.00
N THR A 260 29.45 10.15 22.58
CA THR A 260 29.27 8.85 21.93
C THR A 260 27.99 8.79 21.07
N LEU A 261 27.98 7.84 20.13
CA LEU A 261 26.87 7.51 19.25
C LEU A 261 26.41 6.06 19.52
N ALA A 262 25.12 5.82 19.40
CA ALA A 262 24.55 4.46 19.46
C ALA A 262 23.39 4.34 18.48
N ASP A 263 23.26 3.18 17.85
CA ASP A 263 22.14 2.88 16.97
C ASP A 263 20.83 2.76 17.76
N ILE A 264 19.73 3.15 17.11
CA ILE A 264 18.37 2.99 17.64
C ILE A 264 17.62 2.05 16.71
N ASN A 265 17.24 0.88 17.24
CA ASN A 265 16.51 -0.14 16.51
C ASN A 265 15.16 -0.42 17.15
N ALA A 266 14.22 -0.87 16.32
CA ALA A 266 12.89 -1.27 16.74
C ALA A 266 12.39 -2.45 15.91
N THR A 267 11.45 -3.19 16.47
CA THR A 267 10.68 -4.21 15.75
C THR A 267 9.23 -3.76 15.67
N VAL A 268 8.74 -3.59 14.45
CA VAL A 268 7.34 -3.30 14.15
C VAL A 268 6.60 -4.62 13.96
N GLN A 269 5.41 -4.72 14.54
CA GLN A 269 4.59 -5.92 14.54
C GLN A 269 3.29 -5.70 13.75
N PRO A 270 2.78 -6.77 13.10
CA PRO A 270 3.39 -8.09 12.95
C PRO A 270 4.59 -8.08 11.99
N ASP A 271 5.38 -9.15 11.95
CA ASP A 271 6.57 -9.25 11.10
C ASP A 271 6.30 -9.06 9.60
N ASN A 272 5.07 -9.34 9.17
CA ASN A 272 4.59 -9.12 7.80
C ASN A 272 3.83 -7.79 7.64
N ALA A 273 3.92 -6.85 8.59
CA ALA A 273 3.30 -5.52 8.44
C ALA A 273 3.77 -4.84 7.15
N THR A 274 2.84 -4.22 6.42
CA THR A 274 3.13 -3.58 5.13
C THR A 274 4.10 -2.42 5.30
N ASN A 275 3.87 -1.55 6.29
CA ASN A 275 4.76 -0.43 6.59
C ASN A 275 5.51 -0.69 7.91
N LYS A 276 6.81 -0.97 7.83
CA LYS A 276 7.68 -1.25 8.99
C LYS A 276 8.52 -0.07 9.43
N PHE A 277 8.35 1.08 8.81
CA PHE A 277 9.08 2.29 9.21
C PHE A 277 8.55 2.85 10.54
N PHE A 278 9.39 3.58 11.21
CA PHE A 278 9.07 4.24 12.47
C PHE A 278 9.81 5.58 12.59
N THR A 279 9.35 6.44 13.50
CA THR A 279 10.02 7.68 13.90
C THR A 279 10.61 7.55 15.28
N VAL A 280 11.60 8.38 15.58
CA VAL A 280 12.27 8.44 16.87
C VAL A 280 12.26 9.88 17.40
N GLU A 281 11.86 10.04 18.64
CA GLU A 281 11.87 11.33 19.33
C GLU A 281 12.60 11.20 20.65
N SER A 282 13.32 12.27 21.03
CA SER A 282 13.97 12.42 22.32
C SER A 282 13.24 13.45 23.15
N SER A 283 12.88 13.13 24.39
CA SER A 283 12.24 14.07 25.31
C SER A 283 13.12 15.25 25.71
N ASN A 284 14.45 15.09 25.56
CA ASN A 284 15.43 16.15 25.83
C ASN A 284 16.61 16.05 24.86
N GLN A 285 16.55 16.83 23.80
CA GLN A 285 17.56 16.86 22.74
C GLN A 285 18.89 17.50 23.18
N ASP A 286 18.90 18.26 24.27
CA ASP A 286 20.17 18.76 24.85
C ASP A 286 20.96 17.67 25.55
N VAL A 287 20.29 16.58 25.96
CA VAL A 287 20.92 15.42 26.59
C VAL A 287 21.22 14.34 25.57
N VAL A 288 20.20 13.97 24.76
CA VAL A 288 20.32 12.98 23.68
C VAL A 288 19.70 13.56 22.42
N LYS A 289 20.52 13.88 21.45
CA LYS A 289 20.07 14.29 20.11
C LYS A 289 19.84 13.06 19.26
N ILE A 290 18.68 13.01 18.56
CA ILE A 290 18.41 11.99 17.56
C ILE A 290 19.00 12.46 16.21
N LEU A 291 19.76 11.60 15.58
CA LEU A 291 20.23 11.79 14.21
C LEU A 291 19.43 10.86 13.30
N THR A 292 18.88 11.43 12.24
CA THR A 292 18.24 10.68 11.16
C THR A 292 19.20 10.55 10.01
N LEU A 293 19.47 9.35 9.56
CA LEU A 293 20.40 9.01 8.50
C LEU A 293 19.66 8.21 7.44
N ALA A 294 20.16 8.20 6.21
CA ALA A 294 19.67 7.33 5.15
C ALA A 294 20.52 6.06 5.08
N ASP A 295 19.89 4.89 4.93
CA ASP A 295 20.57 3.67 4.51
C ASP A 295 20.93 3.71 3.00
N GLU A 296 21.49 2.64 2.47
CA GLU A 296 21.88 2.53 1.06
C GLU A 296 20.69 2.61 0.08
N ASN A 297 19.46 2.38 0.58
CA ASN A 297 18.21 2.46 -0.18
C ASN A 297 17.48 3.81 0.02
N GLY A 298 18.05 4.71 0.82
CA GLY A 298 17.46 5.99 1.17
C GLY A 298 16.41 5.90 2.29
N HIS A 299 16.32 4.78 3.01
CA HIS A 299 15.38 4.62 4.12
C HIS A 299 15.93 5.21 5.42
N PRO A 300 15.06 5.75 6.31
CA PRO A 300 15.49 6.34 7.56
C PRO A 300 16.08 5.29 8.52
N THR A 301 17.24 5.62 9.06
CA THR A 301 17.88 4.93 10.19
C THR A 301 18.19 5.96 11.27
N TYR A 302 18.33 5.52 12.50
CA TYR A 302 18.41 6.44 13.62
C TYR A 302 19.61 6.15 14.52
N LYS A 303 20.27 7.23 14.98
CA LYS A 303 21.29 7.14 16.04
C LYS A 303 21.00 8.14 17.16
N ALA A 304 21.27 7.70 18.37
CA ALA A 304 21.34 8.57 19.54
C ALA A 304 22.73 9.17 19.64
N ARG A 305 22.83 10.48 19.78
CA ARG A 305 24.05 11.19 20.12
C ARG A 305 23.96 11.72 21.54
N ALA A 306 24.87 11.31 22.38
CA ALA A 306 24.97 11.79 23.77
C ALA A 306 25.60 13.19 23.79
N MET A 307 24.84 14.24 24.13
CA MET A 307 25.25 15.63 24.06
C MET A 307 25.71 16.16 25.41
N LYS A 308 25.00 15.83 26.47
CA LYS A 308 25.21 16.36 27.82
C LYS A 308 24.79 15.31 28.84
N GLU A 309 25.42 15.35 30.03
CA GLU A 309 25.04 14.52 31.16
C GLU A 309 23.56 14.76 31.56
N GLY A 310 22.86 13.66 31.81
CA GLY A 310 21.44 13.67 32.17
C GLY A 310 20.69 12.44 31.67
N LYS A 311 19.36 12.55 31.63
CA LYS A 311 18.46 11.49 31.18
C LYS A 311 17.54 12.01 30.08
N SER A 312 17.24 11.15 29.12
CA SER A 312 16.23 11.39 28.11
C SER A 312 15.42 10.14 27.85
N THR A 313 14.11 10.30 27.70
CA THR A 313 13.21 9.24 27.22
C THR A 313 13.18 9.28 25.70
N ILE A 314 13.44 8.13 25.10
CA ILE A 314 13.35 7.94 23.66
C ILE A 314 12.00 7.31 23.36
N THR A 315 11.24 7.93 22.46
CA THR A 315 9.94 7.45 22.00
C THR A 315 10.05 6.99 20.55
N LEU A 316 9.63 5.76 20.29
CA LEU A 316 9.53 5.17 18.98
C LEU A 316 8.05 5.13 18.59
N THR A 317 7.71 5.61 17.40
CA THR A 317 6.32 5.61 16.90
C THR A 317 6.29 4.96 15.52
N ALA A 318 5.47 3.91 15.36
CA ALA A 318 5.34 3.23 14.07
C ALA A 318 4.68 4.14 13.02
N ALA A 319 5.23 4.20 11.81
CA ALA A 319 4.70 5.03 10.73
C ALA A 319 3.31 4.56 10.26
N GLY A 320 3.10 3.24 10.20
CA GLY A 320 1.82 2.65 9.79
C GLY A 320 0.72 2.68 10.86
N ASN A 321 1.04 3.06 12.11
CA ASN A 321 0.06 3.19 13.20
C ASN A 321 0.61 4.12 14.28
N LYS A 322 0.17 5.37 14.31
CA LYS A 322 0.66 6.40 15.24
C LYS A 322 0.33 6.13 16.71
N ASP A 323 -0.60 5.23 17.00
CA ASP A 323 -0.94 4.82 18.36
C ASP A 323 0.01 3.71 18.87
N ALA A 324 0.70 3.00 17.97
CA ALA A 324 1.71 2.03 18.31
C ALA A 324 3.02 2.74 18.66
N LYS A 325 3.33 2.77 19.96
CA LYS A 325 4.51 3.43 20.52
C LYS A 325 5.26 2.53 21.49
N ALA A 326 6.58 2.73 21.52
CA ALA A 326 7.45 2.13 22.53
C ALA A 326 8.39 3.20 23.09
N THR A 327 8.76 3.06 24.35
CA THR A 327 9.67 4.03 25.02
C THR A 327 10.75 3.32 25.79
N TYR A 328 11.93 3.96 25.87
CA TYR A 328 13.00 3.56 26.80
C TYR A 328 13.81 4.78 27.23
N GLU A 329 14.55 4.68 28.31
CA GLU A 329 15.38 5.78 28.85
C GLU A 329 16.85 5.57 28.47
N ILE A 330 17.52 6.65 28.08
CA ILE A 330 18.96 6.74 27.96
C ILE A 330 19.48 7.66 29.08
N THR A 331 20.44 7.14 29.87
CA THR A 331 21.20 7.91 30.85
C THR A 331 22.56 8.25 30.24
N VAL A 332 22.85 9.55 30.09
CA VAL A 332 24.15 10.03 29.65
C VAL A 332 25.00 10.39 30.86
N LYS A 333 26.19 9.80 30.95
CA LYS A 333 27.22 10.05 31.95
C LYS A 333 28.27 11.01 31.41
N ALA A 334 28.98 11.70 32.30
CA ALA A 334 30.15 12.49 31.95
C ALA A 334 31.14 11.63 31.15
N GLY A 335 31.79 12.22 30.15
CA GLY A 335 32.85 11.52 29.41
C GLY A 335 33.97 11.11 30.37
N VAL A 336 34.63 9.98 30.09
CA VAL A 336 35.79 9.56 30.87
C VAL A 336 36.90 10.58 30.61
N ASP A 337 37.31 11.30 31.64
CA ASP A 337 38.51 12.15 31.56
C ASP A 337 39.71 11.25 31.41
N ILE A 338 40.32 11.24 30.21
CA ILE A 338 41.55 10.50 29.91
C ILE A 338 42.79 11.40 30.03
N SER A 339 42.66 12.57 30.68
CA SER A 339 43.80 13.39 31.04
C SER A 339 44.50 12.85 32.29
N GLY A 340 45.21 11.72 32.14
CA GLY A 340 46.11 11.16 33.13
C GLY A 340 47.54 11.25 32.66
#